data_b6ff8c31064b3567ed79bb5f78aa4274
#
_entry.id   b6ff8c31064b3567ed79bb5f78aa4274
#
_cell.length_a   1.000
_cell.length_b   1.000
_cell.length_c   1.000
_cell.angle_alpha   90.00
_cell.angle_beta   90.00
_cell.angle_gamma   90.00
#
_symmetry.space_group_name_H-M   'P 1'
#
loop_
_entity.id
_entity.type
_entity.pdbx_description
1 polymer ?
#
loop_
_entity_poly.entity_id
_entity_poly.type
_entity_poly.pdbx_seq_one_letter_code
_entity_poly.pdbx_strand_id
1 'polypeptide(L)'
;MGIKMFMISFMVTSILFSLLYIPTKLTTPTAKYSPVINFKMLKDLKPYPVTFAYLVSASRGDVKKLMRVLKALYHPGNYYLIHVDADAPEKEHREIAEFVSSDPVFGLVGNVWIVGKPNLVTYRGPTMLATTLHAMAILLRSCKWDWFINLSASDYPLVTQDGMVSGPFFFYMFALSCH
;
A
#
# COMPACT_ATOMS: atom_id res chain seq x y z
N MET A 1 -17.08 -62.47 1.93
CA MET A 1 -16.11 -61.69 1.11
C MET A 1 -16.76 -60.45 0.46
N GLY A 2 -18.07 -60.36 0.32
CA GLY A 2 -18.75 -59.24 -0.36
C GLY A 2 -18.79 -57.89 0.37
N ILE A 3 -18.94 -57.87 1.71
CA ILE A 3 -19.15 -56.65 2.48
C ILE A 3 -17.91 -55.75 2.51
N LYS A 4 -16.70 -56.34 2.58
CA LYS A 4 -15.46 -55.56 2.57
C LYS A 4 -15.19 -54.89 1.19
N MET A 5 -15.52 -55.55 0.10
CA MET A 5 -15.43 -54.96 -1.25
C MET A 5 -16.44 -53.85 -1.46
N PHE A 6 -17.66 -53.98 -0.90
CA PHE A 6 -18.70 -52.95 -0.99
C PHE A 6 -18.29 -51.67 -0.24
N MET A 7 -17.72 -51.84 0.96
CA MET A 7 -17.21 -50.72 1.77
C MET A 7 -16.04 -49.97 1.10
N ILE A 8 -15.12 -50.70 0.47
CA ILE A 8 -13.99 -50.10 -0.26
C ILE A 8 -14.49 -49.34 -1.49
N SER A 9 -15.43 -49.92 -2.25
CA SER A 9 -16.02 -49.25 -3.42
C SER A 9 -16.77 -47.98 -3.02
N PHE A 10 -17.52 -47.99 -1.92
CA PHE A 10 -18.23 -46.82 -1.41
C PHE A 10 -17.28 -45.71 -0.93
N MET A 11 -16.17 -46.06 -0.26
CA MET A 11 -15.16 -45.09 0.13
C MET A 11 -14.47 -44.46 -1.07
N VAL A 12 -14.11 -45.26 -2.08
CA VAL A 12 -13.45 -44.74 -3.29
C VAL A 12 -14.37 -43.81 -4.10
N THR A 13 -15.66 -44.19 -4.22
CA THR A 13 -16.64 -43.32 -4.92
C THR A 13 -16.94 -42.06 -4.14
N SER A 14 -16.99 -42.10 -2.80
CA SER A 14 -17.15 -40.91 -1.97
C SER A 14 -15.99 -39.95 -2.05
N ILE A 15 -14.75 -40.46 -2.09
CA ILE A 15 -13.54 -39.65 -2.27
C ILE A 15 -13.49 -39.05 -3.69
N LEU A 16 -13.84 -39.82 -4.71
CA LEU A 16 -13.92 -39.32 -6.09
C LEU A 16 -15.01 -38.23 -6.24
N PHE A 17 -16.14 -38.41 -5.60
CA PHE A 17 -17.22 -37.42 -5.59
C PHE A 17 -16.82 -36.15 -4.82
N SER A 18 -16.11 -36.30 -3.70
CA SER A 18 -15.52 -35.16 -2.98
C SER A 18 -14.49 -34.39 -3.78
N LEU A 19 -13.65 -35.09 -4.55
CA LEU A 19 -12.68 -34.45 -5.44
C LEU A 19 -13.32 -33.75 -6.64
N LEU A 20 -14.43 -34.25 -7.15
CA LEU A 20 -15.20 -33.62 -8.22
C LEU A 20 -16.08 -32.45 -7.74
N TYR A 21 -16.44 -32.46 -6.45
CA TYR A 21 -17.24 -31.41 -5.80
C TYR A 21 -16.41 -30.42 -4.99
N ILE A 22 -15.09 -30.44 -5.11
CA ILE A 22 -14.30 -29.28 -4.70
C ILE A 22 -14.75 -28.15 -5.63
N PRO A 23 -15.55 -27.17 -5.12
CA PRO A 23 -15.95 -26.08 -5.96
C PRO A 23 -14.67 -25.36 -6.39
N THR A 24 -14.41 -25.34 -7.69
CA THR A 24 -13.37 -24.54 -8.34
C THR A 24 -13.60 -23.03 -8.14
N LYS A 25 -14.21 -22.67 -7.01
CA LYS A 25 -14.38 -21.30 -6.53
C LYS A 25 -13.29 -20.90 -5.55
N LEU A 26 -12.06 -21.33 -5.80
CA LEU A 26 -10.89 -20.60 -5.29
C LEU A 26 -10.40 -19.66 -6.40
N THR A 27 -11.28 -19.05 -7.16
CA THR A 27 -11.02 -17.77 -7.76
C THR A 27 -11.12 -16.75 -6.63
N THR A 28 -10.05 -16.60 -5.87
CA THR A 28 -9.80 -15.30 -5.24
C THR A 28 -10.03 -14.28 -6.35
N PRO A 29 -10.90 -13.29 -6.17
CA PRO A 29 -10.89 -12.16 -7.07
C PRO A 29 -9.50 -11.57 -6.94
N THR A 30 -8.62 -11.86 -7.90
CA THR A 30 -7.44 -11.06 -8.12
C THR A 30 -7.99 -9.70 -8.44
N ALA A 31 -8.13 -8.87 -7.42
CA ALA A 31 -8.33 -7.47 -7.58
C ALA A 31 -7.20 -7.04 -8.51
N LYS A 32 -7.54 -6.76 -9.76
CA LYS A 32 -6.64 -6.17 -10.76
C LYS A 32 -6.36 -4.73 -10.36
N TYR A 33 -5.75 -4.55 -9.20
CA TYR A 33 -5.08 -3.32 -8.84
C TYR A 33 -3.65 -3.40 -9.40
N SER A 34 -3.53 -3.41 -10.71
CA SER A 34 -2.31 -2.97 -11.35
C SER A 34 -2.44 -1.47 -11.50
N PRO A 35 -1.76 -0.65 -10.72
CA PRO A 35 -1.58 0.73 -11.08
C PRO A 35 -0.80 0.71 -12.39
N VAL A 36 -1.45 1.06 -13.49
CA VAL A 36 -0.76 1.41 -14.72
C VAL A 36 -0.07 2.72 -14.42
N ILE A 37 1.15 2.62 -13.91
CA ILE A 37 1.98 3.76 -13.57
C ILE A 37 2.40 4.42 -14.88
N ASN A 38 1.76 5.53 -15.22
CA ASN A 38 2.14 6.32 -16.36
C ASN A 38 3.27 7.28 -15.97
N PHE A 39 4.51 6.78 -15.95
CA PHE A 39 5.71 7.55 -15.63
C PHE A 39 6.02 8.73 -16.58
N LYS A 40 5.23 8.88 -17.66
CA LYS A 40 5.56 9.81 -18.74
C LYS A 40 5.43 11.29 -18.36
N MET A 41 4.61 11.65 -17.38
CA MET A 41 4.37 13.04 -16.99
C MET A 41 5.34 13.59 -15.94
N LEU A 42 5.99 12.73 -15.15
CA LEU A 42 6.96 13.18 -14.14
C LEU A 42 8.28 13.73 -14.77
N LYS A 43 8.52 13.45 -16.05
CA LYS A 43 9.76 13.81 -16.72
C LYS A 43 9.86 15.31 -17.05
N ASP A 44 8.75 16.02 -17.08
CA ASP A 44 8.67 17.43 -17.51
C ASP A 44 8.49 18.41 -16.33
N LEU A 45 8.36 17.89 -15.09
CA LEU A 45 8.34 18.74 -13.92
C LEU A 45 9.75 19.23 -13.62
N LYS A 46 9.91 20.55 -13.37
CA LYS A 46 11.17 21.10 -12.91
C LYS A 46 11.68 20.30 -11.73
N PRO A 47 12.97 19.91 -11.68
CA PRO A 47 13.50 19.16 -10.57
C PRO A 47 13.32 19.97 -9.29
N TYR A 48 12.55 19.41 -8.35
CA TYR A 48 12.49 19.96 -7.00
C TYR A 48 13.83 19.72 -6.30
N PRO A 49 14.28 20.66 -5.48
CA PRO A 49 15.59 20.56 -4.83
C PRO A 49 15.69 19.33 -3.90
N VAL A 50 14.56 18.89 -3.36
CA VAL A 50 14.48 17.70 -2.49
C VAL A 50 13.17 16.98 -2.76
N THR A 51 13.22 15.67 -2.89
CA THR A 51 12.07 14.81 -3.14
C THR A 51 11.84 13.85 -1.97
N PHE A 52 10.63 13.84 -1.45
CA PHE A 52 10.21 12.93 -0.40
C PHE A 52 9.42 11.74 -0.94
N ALA A 53 9.66 10.57 -0.36
CA ALA A 53 8.83 9.39 -0.54
C ALA A 53 8.09 9.07 0.77
N TYR A 54 6.78 9.13 0.74
CA TYR A 54 5.94 8.87 1.89
C TYR A 54 5.33 7.47 1.84
N LEU A 55 5.43 6.74 2.95
CA LEU A 55 4.53 5.64 3.23
C LEU A 55 3.45 6.17 4.18
N VAL A 56 2.19 6.10 3.77
CA VAL A 56 1.07 6.47 4.63
C VAL A 56 0.23 5.23 4.92
N SER A 57 0.24 4.80 6.17
CA SER A 57 -0.41 3.56 6.61
C SER A 57 -1.73 3.85 7.32
N ALA A 58 -2.77 3.09 6.99
CA ALA A 58 -4.08 3.14 7.62
C ALA A 58 -4.46 1.77 8.17
N SER A 59 -4.99 1.77 9.38
CA SER A 59 -5.67 0.63 9.99
C SER A 59 -7.17 0.69 9.69
N ARG A 60 -7.89 -0.36 10.09
CA ARG A 60 -9.35 -0.42 10.00
C ARG A 60 -9.99 0.83 10.61
N GLY A 61 -10.90 1.47 9.88
CA GLY A 61 -11.63 2.67 10.31
C GLY A 61 -10.91 4.00 10.09
N ASP A 62 -9.68 3.98 9.54
CA ASP A 62 -8.86 5.19 9.38
C ASP A 62 -8.94 5.84 8.00
N VAL A 63 -9.79 5.34 7.09
CA VAL A 63 -9.91 5.81 5.71
C VAL A 63 -10.07 7.33 5.60
N LYS A 64 -10.97 7.92 6.39
CA LYS A 64 -11.20 9.38 6.36
C LYS A 64 -10.00 10.17 6.89
N LYS A 65 -9.28 9.62 7.85
CA LYS A 65 -8.05 10.24 8.37
C LYS A 65 -6.96 10.19 7.31
N LEU A 66 -6.78 9.02 6.67
CA LEU A 66 -5.83 8.84 5.57
C LEU A 66 -6.06 9.85 4.44
N MET A 67 -7.30 10.00 3.98
CA MET A 67 -7.65 10.97 2.94
C MET A 67 -7.27 12.41 3.32
N ARG A 68 -7.51 12.79 4.58
CA ARG A 68 -7.14 14.13 5.07
C ARG A 68 -5.64 14.33 5.13
N VAL A 69 -4.92 13.35 5.68
CA VAL A 69 -3.46 13.39 5.78
C VAL A 69 -2.83 13.46 4.39
N LEU A 70 -3.29 12.63 3.47
CA LEU A 70 -2.78 12.64 2.10
C LEU A 70 -2.98 13.99 1.43
N LYS A 71 -4.16 14.60 1.55
CA LYS A 71 -4.42 15.94 1.00
C LYS A 71 -3.58 17.03 1.65
N ALA A 72 -3.33 16.93 2.95
CA ALA A 72 -2.52 17.90 3.68
C ALA A 72 -1.02 17.80 3.35
N LEU A 73 -0.54 16.57 3.04
CA LEU A 73 0.85 16.29 2.70
C LEU A 73 1.15 16.47 1.21
N TYR A 74 0.11 16.49 0.37
CA TYR A 74 0.30 16.37 -1.06
C TYR A 74 1.12 17.51 -1.66
N HIS A 75 2.15 17.11 -2.38
CA HIS A 75 2.98 17.99 -3.20
C HIS A 75 3.36 17.25 -4.49
N PRO A 76 3.24 17.86 -5.68
CA PRO A 76 3.43 17.16 -6.95
C PRO A 76 4.86 16.64 -7.19
N GLY A 77 5.84 17.16 -6.48
CA GLY A 77 7.23 16.71 -6.55
C GLY A 77 7.57 15.51 -5.67
N ASN A 78 6.63 15.02 -4.87
CA ASN A 78 6.85 13.89 -3.96
C ASN A 78 6.17 12.63 -4.44
N TYR A 79 6.44 11.52 -3.75
CA TYR A 79 5.85 10.21 -4.01
C TYR A 79 5.11 9.70 -2.78
N TYR A 80 3.97 9.06 -3.00
CA TYR A 80 3.10 8.58 -1.94
C TYR A 80 2.72 7.13 -2.18
N LEU A 81 3.06 6.27 -1.25
CA LEU A 81 2.63 4.88 -1.23
C LEU A 81 1.67 4.67 -0.07
N ILE A 82 0.44 4.28 -0.37
CA ILE A 82 -0.60 4.05 0.61
C ILE A 82 -0.64 2.57 0.96
N HIS A 83 -0.61 2.26 2.24
CA HIS A 83 -0.85 0.93 2.78
C HIS A 83 -2.12 0.95 3.64
N VAL A 84 -3.10 0.15 3.27
CA VAL A 84 -4.28 -0.15 4.09
C VAL A 84 -4.09 -1.53 4.67
N ASP A 85 -4.26 -1.70 5.98
CA ASP A 85 -4.03 -2.98 6.65
C ASP A 85 -4.88 -4.09 6.03
N ALA A 86 -4.35 -5.31 5.96
CA ALA A 86 -5.02 -6.45 5.37
C ALA A 86 -6.29 -6.88 6.14
N ASP A 87 -6.42 -6.51 7.43
CA ASP A 87 -7.63 -6.79 8.21
C ASP A 87 -8.73 -5.74 8.04
N ALA A 88 -8.44 -4.65 7.31
CA ALA A 88 -9.45 -3.66 6.99
C ALA A 88 -10.51 -4.25 6.05
N PRO A 89 -11.79 -3.85 6.20
CA PRO A 89 -12.86 -4.33 5.32
C PRO A 89 -12.58 -3.99 3.85
N GLU A 90 -12.98 -4.87 2.94
CA GLU A 90 -12.86 -4.67 1.50
C GLU A 90 -13.49 -3.34 1.01
N LYS A 91 -14.53 -2.89 1.72
CA LYS A 91 -15.15 -1.58 1.46
C LYS A 91 -14.15 -0.44 1.63
N GLU A 92 -13.32 -0.49 2.67
CA GLU A 92 -12.32 0.54 2.96
C GLU A 92 -11.20 0.55 1.91
N HIS A 93 -10.76 -0.62 1.47
CA HIS A 93 -9.80 -0.74 0.37
C HIS A 93 -10.34 -0.12 -0.93
N ARG A 94 -11.62 -0.39 -1.26
CA ARG A 94 -12.26 0.20 -2.44
C ARG A 94 -12.43 1.71 -2.31
N GLU A 95 -12.85 2.20 -1.15
CA GLU A 95 -13.05 3.63 -0.89
C GLU A 95 -11.75 4.42 -1.10
N ILE A 96 -10.61 3.88 -0.65
CA ILE A 96 -9.30 4.49 -0.89
C ILE A 96 -8.91 4.40 -2.37
N ALA A 97 -9.17 3.28 -3.04
CA ALA A 97 -8.86 3.13 -4.46
C ALA A 97 -9.67 4.12 -5.31
N GLU A 98 -10.95 4.27 -5.02
CA GLU A 98 -11.83 5.25 -5.67
C GLU A 98 -11.35 6.68 -5.42
N PHE A 99 -11.01 7.01 -4.18
CA PHE A 99 -10.49 8.33 -3.83
C PHE A 99 -9.23 8.68 -4.61
N VAL A 100 -8.24 7.77 -4.67
CA VAL A 100 -6.99 8.01 -5.41
C VAL A 100 -7.23 8.09 -6.92
N SER A 101 -8.08 7.23 -7.46
CA SER A 101 -8.35 7.19 -8.91
C SER A 101 -9.25 8.33 -9.40
N SER A 102 -10.12 8.86 -8.55
CA SER A 102 -11.06 9.93 -8.89
C SER A 102 -10.46 11.33 -8.72
N ASP A 103 -9.38 11.48 -7.97
CA ASP A 103 -8.73 12.78 -7.81
C ASP A 103 -7.96 13.17 -9.09
N PRO A 104 -8.37 14.28 -9.76
CA PRO A 104 -7.78 14.65 -11.04
C PRO A 104 -6.29 15.03 -10.94
N VAL A 105 -5.85 15.53 -9.79
CA VAL A 105 -4.45 15.91 -9.57
C VAL A 105 -3.59 14.66 -9.41
N PHE A 106 -4.05 13.67 -8.64
CA PHE A 106 -3.34 12.41 -8.47
C PHE A 106 -3.24 11.64 -9.79
N GLY A 107 -4.32 11.64 -10.59
CA GLY A 107 -4.34 11.03 -11.91
C GLY A 107 -3.42 11.74 -12.91
N LEU A 108 -3.33 13.06 -12.86
CA LEU A 108 -2.49 13.86 -13.76
C LEU A 108 -0.99 13.65 -13.46
N VAL A 109 -0.61 13.73 -12.19
CA VAL A 109 0.79 13.64 -11.76
C VAL A 109 1.25 12.19 -11.68
N GLY A 110 0.38 11.26 -11.27
CA GLY A 110 0.66 9.83 -11.20
C GLY A 110 1.65 9.43 -10.11
N ASN A 111 1.72 10.19 -9.03
CA ASN A 111 2.68 10.02 -7.94
C ASN A 111 2.08 9.46 -6.63
N VAL A 112 0.83 9.01 -6.67
CA VAL A 112 0.12 8.39 -5.55
C VAL A 112 -0.24 6.96 -5.90
N TRP A 113 0.22 6.00 -5.11
CA TRP A 113 0.02 4.57 -5.34
C TRP A 113 -0.52 3.88 -4.11
N ILE A 114 -1.16 2.73 -4.31
CA ILE A 114 -1.66 1.86 -3.25
C ILE A 114 -0.91 0.54 -3.32
N VAL A 115 -0.52 -0.01 -2.17
CA VAL A 115 0.11 -1.33 -2.09
C VAL A 115 -0.87 -2.39 -2.60
N GLY A 116 -0.51 -3.11 -3.65
CA GLY A 116 -1.41 -4.06 -4.32
C GLY A 116 -1.73 -5.31 -3.49
N LYS A 117 -0.79 -5.74 -2.65
CA LYS A 117 -0.98 -6.84 -1.70
C LYS A 117 -0.66 -6.33 -0.29
N PRO A 118 -1.68 -5.93 0.48
CA PRO A 118 -1.46 -5.41 1.82
C PRO A 118 -0.96 -6.49 2.77
N ASN A 119 -0.15 -6.09 3.72
CA ASN A 119 0.29 -6.92 4.83
C ASN A 119 -0.63 -6.73 6.03
N LEU A 120 -0.76 -7.78 6.83
CA LEU A 120 -1.35 -7.65 8.16
C LEU A 120 -0.30 -7.00 9.08
N VAL A 121 -0.63 -5.86 9.64
CA VAL A 121 0.26 -5.12 10.53
C VAL A 121 -0.22 -5.25 11.97
N THR A 122 0.63 -5.79 12.83
CA THR A 122 0.38 -5.85 14.26
C THR A 122 1.39 -4.96 14.98
N TYR A 123 0.92 -4.22 16.00
CA TYR A 123 1.81 -3.39 16.85
C TYR A 123 2.76 -4.22 17.71
N ARG A 124 2.54 -5.53 17.78
CA ARG A 124 3.39 -6.47 18.51
C ARG A 124 4.12 -7.35 17.50
N GLY A 125 5.39 -7.03 17.24
CA GLY A 125 6.22 -7.88 16.39
C GLY A 125 6.83 -7.19 15.17
N PRO A 126 7.47 -7.95 14.28
CA PRO A 126 8.27 -7.41 13.19
C PRO A 126 7.44 -6.94 11.98
N THR A 127 6.11 -7.09 12.01
CA THR A 127 5.25 -6.81 10.85
C THR A 127 5.25 -5.36 10.43
N MET A 128 5.33 -4.41 11.38
CA MET A 128 5.49 -2.98 11.06
C MET A 128 6.78 -2.70 10.30
N LEU A 129 7.90 -3.25 10.80
CA LEU A 129 9.19 -3.10 10.13
C LEU A 129 9.19 -3.76 8.75
N ALA A 130 8.64 -4.96 8.63
CA ALA A 130 8.54 -5.67 7.37
C ALA A 130 7.71 -4.88 6.34
N THR A 131 6.60 -4.29 6.75
CA THR A 131 5.76 -3.44 5.88
C THR A 131 6.51 -2.17 5.45
N THR A 132 7.22 -1.53 6.36
CA THR A 132 8.05 -0.36 6.05
C THR A 132 9.15 -0.70 5.05
N LEU A 133 9.90 -1.78 5.26
CA LEU A 133 10.95 -2.22 4.35
C LEU A 133 10.39 -2.63 2.97
N HIS A 134 9.23 -3.29 2.95
CA HIS A 134 8.53 -3.63 1.70
C HIS A 134 8.15 -2.37 0.92
N ALA A 135 7.58 -1.37 1.60
CA ALA A 135 7.24 -0.08 1.00
C ALA A 135 8.46 0.65 0.44
N MET A 136 9.56 0.69 1.20
CA MET A 136 10.83 1.25 0.72
C MET A 136 11.32 0.53 -0.54
N ALA A 137 11.26 -0.80 -0.56
CA ALA A 137 11.67 -1.59 -1.72
C ALA A 137 10.81 -1.31 -2.97
N ILE A 138 9.49 -1.10 -2.80
CA ILE A 138 8.59 -0.69 -3.90
C ILE A 138 9.02 0.69 -4.41
N LEU A 139 9.18 1.67 -3.52
CA LEU A 139 9.52 3.04 -3.88
C LEU A 139 10.90 3.16 -4.53
N LEU A 140 11.90 2.43 -4.05
CA LEU A 140 13.24 2.38 -4.64
C LEU A 140 13.26 1.83 -6.07
N ARG A 141 12.34 0.90 -6.39
CA ARG A 141 12.20 0.35 -7.74
C ARG A 141 11.41 1.23 -8.68
N SER A 142 10.53 2.08 -8.12
CA SER A 142 9.55 2.83 -8.89
C SER A 142 9.96 4.27 -9.18
N CYS A 143 10.72 4.90 -8.28
CA CYS A 143 11.05 6.31 -8.38
C CYS A 143 12.38 6.65 -7.68
N LYS A 144 12.88 7.87 -7.95
CA LYS A 144 14.06 8.43 -7.26
C LYS A 144 13.58 9.43 -6.22
N TRP A 145 14.07 9.30 -5.01
CA TRP A 145 13.75 10.16 -3.88
C TRP A 145 14.97 10.34 -2.98
N ASP A 146 14.99 11.43 -2.23
CA ASP A 146 16.09 11.76 -1.33
C ASP A 146 15.80 11.29 0.10
N TRP A 147 14.55 11.41 0.55
CA TRP A 147 14.15 11.08 1.91
C TRP A 147 12.90 10.21 1.94
N PHE A 148 12.92 9.23 2.83
CA PHE A 148 11.76 8.37 3.10
C PHE A 148 11.12 8.75 4.44
N ILE A 149 9.79 8.92 4.44
CA ILE A 149 9.01 9.28 5.62
C ILE A 149 7.87 8.26 5.78
N ASN A 150 7.82 7.62 6.96
CA ASN A 150 6.74 6.71 7.32
C ASN A 150 5.75 7.41 8.25
N LEU A 151 4.48 7.45 7.86
CA LEU A 151 3.39 8.10 8.59
C LEU A 151 2.21 7.14 8.76
N SER A 152 1.52 7.29 9.88
CA SER A 152 0.20 6.74 10.10
C SER A 152 -0.89 7.70 9.60
N ALA A 153 -2.06 7.20 9.26
CA ALA A 153 -3.24 8.00 9.00
C ALA A 153 -3.67 8.89 10.19
N SER A 154 -3.16 8.59 11.39
CA SER A 154 -3.39 9.39 12.61
C SER A 154 -2.40 10.53 12.78
N ASP A 155 -1.31 10.55 12.02
CA ASP A 155 -0.34 11.64 12.04
C ASP A 155 -0.87 12.82 11.22
N TYR A 156 -0.37 14.03 11.53
CA TYR A 156 -0.73 15.23 10.79
C TYR A 156 0.49 16.14 10.63
N PRO A 157 0.74 16.71 9.44
CA PRO A 157 1.88 17.59 9.23
C PRO A 157 1.73 18.88 10.03
N LEU A 158 2.76 19.24 10.78
CA LEU A 158 2.82 20.51 11.53
C LEU A 158 3.53 21.61 10.75
N VAL A 159 4.24 21.24 9.69
CA VAL A 159 4.99 22.14 8.81
C VAL A 159 4.71 21.81 7.35
N THR A 160 4.79 22.80 6.50
CA THR A 160 4.72 22.59 5.05
C THR A 160 6.03 21.96 4.55
N GLN A 161 6.02 21.39 3.35
CA GLN A 161 7.22 20.86 2.72
C GLN A 161 8.31 21.95 2.59
N ASP A 162 7.97 23.15 2.15
CA ASP A 162 8.91 24.26 2.02
C ASP A 162 9.51 24.63 3.38
N GLY A 163 8.71 24.56 4.45
CA GLY A 163 9.16 24.74 5.82
C GLY A 163 10.10 23.63 6.29
N MET A 164 9.89 22.39 5.83
CA MET A 164 10.81 21.26 6.12
C MET A 164 12.14 21.43 5.41
N VAL A 165 12.15 21.85 4.15
CA VAL A 165 13.37 22.02 3.33
C VAL A 165 14.15 23.26 3.71
N SER A 166 13.48 24.36 4.06
CA SER A 166 14.10 25.66 4.32
C SER A 166 14.34 25.95 5.80
N GLY A 167 13.75 25.16 6.69
CA GLY A 167 13.81 25.38 8.12
C GLY A 167 15.01 24.76 8.82
N PRO A 168 15.27 25.15 10.08
CA PRO A 168 16.35 24.56 10.89
C PRO A 168 16.19 23.02 11.08
N PHE A 169 15.01 22.49 10.84
CA PHE A 169 14.71 21.07 10.90
C PHE A 169 15.47 20.25 9.84
N PHE A 170 15.70 20.83 8.66
CA PHE A 170 16.49 20.21 7.61
C PHE A 170 17.96 20.05 8.02
N PHE A 171 18.51 21.05 8.67
CA PHE A 171 19.86 20.98 9.23
C PHE A 171 19.99 19.93 10.34
N TYR A 172 18.96 19.75 11.16
CA TYR A 172 18.96 18.73 12.23
C TYR A 172 18.89 17.30 11.67
N MET A 173 18.06 17.06 10.66
CA MET A 173 18.00 15.74 10.00
C MET A 173 19.30 15.42 9.26
N PHE A 174 19.92 16.42 8.63
CA PHE A 174 21.20 16.25 7.93
C PHE A 174 22.36 15.96 8.90
N ALA A 175 22.37 16.60 10.06
CA ALA A 175 23.38 16.36 11.09
C ALA A 175 23.29 14.96 11.72
N LEU A 176 22.12 14.36 11.76
CA LEU A 176 21.93 12.98 12.25
C LEU A 176 22.24 11.90 11.20
N SER A 177 22.25 12.26 9.92
CA SER A 177 22.55 11.32 8.81
C SER A 177 24.05 11.22 8.49
N CYS A 178 24.91 12.09 9.04
CA CYS A 178 26.34 12.12 8.80
C CYS A 178 27.19 11.45 9.91
N HIS A 179 26.58 10.61 10.77
CA HIS A 179 27.29 9.83 11.79
C HIS A 179 27.09 8.33 11.63
#